data_c965939b70477a0f43ca54f6570c7957
#
_entry.id   c965939b70477a0f43ca54f6570c7957
#
_cell.length_a   1.000
_cell.length_b   1.000
_cell.length_c   1.000
_cell.angle_alpha   90.00
_cell.angle_beta   90.00
_cell.angle_gamma   90.00
#
_symmetry.space_group_name_H-M   'P 1'
#
loop_
_entity.id
_entity.type
_entity.pdbx_description
1 polymer ?
#
loop_
_entity_poly.entity_id
_entity_poly.type
_entity_poly.pdbx_seq_one_letter_code
_entity_poly.pdbx_strand_id
1 'polypeptide(L)'
;ASKEVPKGSVKATVERVVDGDTMKLKLDKTKEVVTLRLLLVDTPESVKKGVDPQPYSIEASNFAKNTLKAGDTVYIEYDEGDKTDKYDRHLGYLWYYSKDDSNWQMFNETLISEGYARVGYIYSQKRHLDEFYKAQDYAKSNKLNIWSVDGYVTDKGFDVDAYNSNKNTSSNSSSSSNNIVYANGGSSSSNKYHSTKDAHNMKGAIKMTEKEAKSKGYVPCGICY
;
A
#
# COMPACT_ATOMS: atom_id res chain seq x y z
N ALA A 1 10.83 16.93 1.25
CA ALA A 1 10.05 17.90 2.01
C ALA A 1 8.98 17.14 2.79
N SER A 2 8.81 17.42 4.10
CA SER A 2 7.73 16.84 4.89
C SER A 2 6.40 17.28 4.31
N LYS A 3 5.54 16.31 3.97
CA LYS A 3 4.16 16.63 3.57
C LYS A 3 3.37 17.03 4.82
N GLU A 4 2.55 18.05 4.70
CA GLU A 4 1.62 18.46 5.75
C GLU A 4 0.20 18.07 5.35
N VAL A 5 -0.62 17.75 6.36
CA VAL A 5 -2.03 17.49 6.14
C VAL A 5 -2.70 18.74 5.56
N PRO A 6 -3.39 18.64 4.40
CA PRO A 6 -4.01 19.80 3.78
C PRO A 6 -5.04 20.47 4.69
N LYS A 7 -5.06 21.80 4.68
CA LYS A 7 -6.06 22.58 5.44
C LYS A 7 -7.48 22.21 4.99
N GLY A 8 -8.36 21.97 5.94
CA GLY A 8 -9.73 21.56 5.67
C GLY A 8 -9.96 20.05 5.66
N SER A 9 -8.91 19.25 5.82
CA SER A 9 -9.06 17.81 5.99
C SER A 9 -9.82 17.46 7.27
N VAL A 10 -10.61 16.39 7.22
CA VAL A 10 -11.47 15.97 8.33
C VAL A 10 -10.74 14.97 9.22
N LYS A 11 -10.56 15.33 10.48
CA LYS A 11 -9.94 14.47 11.48
C LYS A 11 -10.82 13.26 11.79
N ALA A 12 -10.21 12.08 11.86
CA ALA A 12 -10.88 10.84 12.17
C ALA A 12 -9.93 9.89 12.94
N THR A 13 -10.52 8.83 13.48
CA THR A 13 -9.80 7.74 14.13
C THR A 13 -10.06 6.44 13.37
N VAL A 14 -9.03 5.64 13.17
CA VAL A 14 -9.16 4.32 12.53
C VAL A 14 -9.94 3.40 13.45
N GLU A 15 -11.08 2.88 12.99
CA GLU A 15 -11.83 1.81 13.66
C GLU A 15 -11.29 0.43 13.23
N ARG A 16 -11.24 0.20 11.92
CA ARG A 16 -10.64 -1.00 11.33
C ARG A 16 -10.40 -0.86 9.83
N VAL A 17 -9.42 -1.58 9.34
CA VAL A 17 -9.23 -1.83 7.91
C VAL A 17 -10.17 -2.93 7.45
N VAL A 18 -10.87 -2.73 6.34
CA VAL A 18 -11.77 -3.71 5.70
C VAL A 18 -11.02 -4.48 4.63
N ASP A 19 -10.38 -3.75 3.71
CA ASP A 19 -9.53 -4.27 2.64
C ASP A 19 -8.36 -3.30 2.37
N GLY A 20 -7.50 -3.59 1.42
CA GLY A 20 -6.34 -2.76 1.10
C GLY A 20 -6.67 -1.29 0.84
N ASP A 21 -7.81 -1.02 0.23
CA ASP A 21 -8.26 0.32 -0.18
C ASP A 21 -9.55 0.81 0.50
N THR A 22 -10.03 0.08 1.50
CA THR A 22 -11.29 0.37 2.21
C THR A 22 -11.12 0.21 3.71
N MET A 23 -11.53 1.23 4.48
CA MET A 23 -11.44 1.24 5.93
C MET A 23 -12.66 1.89 6.59
N LYS A 24 -12.92 1.53 7.84
CA LYS A 24 -13.90 2.21 8.69
C LYS A 24 -13.19 3.21 9.59
N LEU A 25 -13.69 4.44 9.58
CA LEU A 25 -13.13 5.57 10.32
C LEU A 25 -14.24 6.22 11.15
N LYS A 26 -13.92 6.56 12.38
CA LYS A 26 -14.80 7.36 13.25
C LYS A 26 -14.44 8.83 13.12
N LEU A 27 -15.35 9.63 12.60
CA LEU A 27 -15.15 11.07 12.46
C LEU A 27 -15.06 11.75 13.83
N ASP A 28 -14.03 12.58 14.02
CA ASP A 28 -13.79 13.18 15.35
C ASP A 28 -14.92 14.16 15.76
N LYS A 29 -15.43 14.93 14.84
CA LYS A 29 -16.46 15.96 15.11
C LYS A 29 -17.85 15.37 15.36
N THR A 30 -18.32 14.48 14.48
CA THR A 30 -19.70 13.93 14.53
C THR A 30 -19.80 12.64 15.33
N LYS A 31 -18.68 11.98 15.60
CA LYS A 31 -18.57 10.65 16.21
C LYS A 31 -19.18 9.53 15.34
N GLU A 32 -19.59 9.84 14.13
CA GLU A 32 -20.11 8.90 13.16
C GLU A 32 -19.00 7.97 12.65
N VAL A 33 -19.34 6.70 12.43
CA VAL A 33 -18.45 5.72 11.79
C VAL A 33 -18.80 5.63 10.31
N VAL A 34 -17.87 6.04 9.48
CA VAL A 34 -18.02 6.03 8.02
C VAL A 34 -17.13 4.97 7.39
N THR A 35 -17.50 4.50 6.21
CA THR A 35 -16.63 3.68 5.36
C THR A 35 -15.92 4.58 4.37
N LEU A 36 -14.60 4.65 4.40
CA LEU A 36 -13.78 5.34 3.40
C LEU A 36 -13.32 4.37 2.33
N ARG A 37 -13.56 4.69 1.06
CA ARG A 37 -12.95 4.09 -0.12
C ARG A 37 -11.92 5.07 -0.68
N LEU A 38 -10.68 4.62 -0.78
CA LEU A 38 -9.59 5.47 -1.27
C LEU A 38 -9.79 5.87 -2.74
N LEU A 39 -9.65 7.15 -3.05
CA LEU A 39 -9.68 7.69 -4.41
C LEU A 39 -8.44 7.29 -5.20
N LEU A 40 -8.62 7.05 -6.50
CA LEU A 40 -7.57 6.77 -7.48
C LEU A 40 -6.72 5.52 -7.18
N VAL A 41 -7.19 4.65 -6.31
CA VAL A 41 -6.51 3.43 -5.88
C VAL A 41 -7.34 2.21 -6.23
N ASP A 42 -6.68 1.19 -6.76
CA ASP A 42 -7.26 -0.11 -7.05
C ASP A 42 -6.32 -1.21 -6.55
N THR A 43 -6.74 -1.91 -5.48
CA THR A 43 -6.03 -3.07 -4.93
C THR A 43 -6.66 -4.36 -5.45
N PRO A 44 -5.90 -5.47 -5.53
CA PRO A 44 -6.51 -6.77 -5.80
C PRO A 44 -7.59 -7.11 -4.77
N GLU A 45 -8.70 -7.71 -5.21
CA GLU A 45 -9.89 -8.01 -4.39
C GLU A 45 -9.63 -9.17 -3.42
N SER A 46 -9.86 -8.98 -2.13
CA SER A 46 -9.65 -10.01 -1.09
C SER A 46 -10.93 -10.55 -0.47
N VAL A 47 -12.03 -9.82 -0.54
CA VAL A 47 -13.23 -10.14 0.26
C VAL A 47 -14.51 -10.37 -0.55
N LYS A 48 -14.43 -10.53 -1.85
CA LYS A 48 -15.62 -10.76 -2.67
C LYS A 48 -16.16 -12.16 -2.43
N LYS A 49 -17.42 -12.24 -1.94
CA LYS A 49 -18.08 -13.52 -1.63
C LYS A 49 -18.15 -14.44 -2.86
N GLY A 50 -17.66 -15.67 -2.70
CA GLY A 50 -17.71 -16.71 -3.74
C GLY A 50 -16.63 -16.58 -4.83
N VAL A 51 -15.64 -15.72 -4.61
CA VAL A 51 -14.48 -15.58 -5.50
C VAL A 51 -13.21 -15.75 -4.66
N ASP A 52 -12.27 -16.55 -5.16
CA ASP A 52 -10.97 -16.68 -4.50
C ASP A 52 -10.25 -15.34 -4.45
N PRO A 53 -9.51 -15.05 -3.37
CA PRO A 53 -8.70 -13.84 -3.27
C PRO A 53 -7.75 -13.72 -4.46
N GLN A 54 -7.71 -12.54 -5.08
CA GLN A 54 -6.76 -12.28 -6.14
C GLN A 54 -5.32 -12.27 -5.60
N PRO A 55 -4.32 -12.63 -6.39
CA PRO A 55 -2.91 -12.52 -6.00
C PRO A 55 -2.59 -11.14 -5.42
N TYR A 56 -1.78 -11.08 -4.36
CA TYR A 56 -1.42 -9.87 -3.60
C TYR A 56 -2.56 -9.17 -2.84
N SER A 57 -3.80 -9.66 -2.89
CA SER A 57 -4.91 -9.04 -2.17
C SER A 57 -4.76 -9.16 -0.65
N ILE A 58 -4.32 -10.32 -0.18
CA ILE A 58 -4.07 -10.56 1.26
C ILE A 58 -2.90 -9.71 1.74
N GLU A 59 -1.83 -9.61 0.94
CA GLU A 59 -0.65 -8.80 1.24
C GLU A 59 -1.02 -7.31 1.31
N ALA A 60 -1.82 -6.80 0.37
CA ALA A 60 -2.31 -5.42 0.38
C ALA A 60 -3.16 -5.14 1.63
N SER A 61 -4.08 -6.04 1.97
CA SER A 61 -4.91 -5.95 3.17
C SER A 61 -4.08 -5.98 4.44
N ASN A 62 -3.07 -6.86 4.51
CA ASN A 62 -2.17 -6.95 5.66
C ASN A 62 -1.28 -5.71 5.78
N PHE A 63 -0.78 -5.20 4.66
CA PHE A 63 -0.03 -3.95 4.64
C PHE A 63 -0.87 -2.79 5.21
N ALA A 64 -2.11 -2.65 4.75
CA ALA A 64 -3.03 -1.64 5.27
C ALA A 64 -3.29 -1.80 6.78
N LYS A 65 -3.55 -3.03 7.26
CA LYS A 65 -3.74 -3.34 8.69
C LYS A 65 -2.49 -3.10 9.54
N ASN A 66 -1.31 -3.26 8.95
CA ASN A 66 -0.04 -3.02 9.65
C ASN A 66 0.30 -1.53 9.72
N THR A 67 -0.07 -0.77 8.72
CA THR A 67 0.17 0.67 8.65
C THR A 67 -0.86 1.49 9.45
N LEU A 68 -2.14 1.09 9.39
CA LEU A 68 -3.26 1.79 10.02
C LEU A 68 -3.81 0.94 11.17
N LYS A 69 -3.45 1.28 12.39
CA LYS A 69 -3.92 0.56 13.58
C LYS A 69 -5.22 1.16 14.12
N ALA A 70 -6.09 0.33 14.67
CA ALA A 70 -7.25 0.83 15.41
C ALA A 70 -6.81 1.82 16.49
N GLY A 71 -7.48 2.97 16.56
CA GLY A 71 -7.14 4.06 17.46
C GLY A 71 -6.17 5.10 16.87
N ASP A 72 -5.53 4.85 15.75
CA ASP A 72 -4.65 5.84 15.10
C ASP A 72 -5.45 7.06 14.62
N THR A 73 -4.88 8.24 14.83
CA THR A 73 -5.41 9.50 14.29
C THR A 73 -5.03 9.62 12.82
N VAL A 74 -6.01 9.90 11.99
CA VAL A 74 -5.88 10.10 10.54
C VAL A 74 -6.68 11.32 10.09
N TYR A 75 -6.45 11.77 8.85
CA TYR A 75 -7.24 12.84 8.25
C TYR A 75 -7.73 12.44 6.87
N ILE A 76 -9.00 12.75 6.58
CA ILE A 76 -9.62 12.55 5.27
C ILE A 76 -9.54 13.87 4.52
N GLU A 77 -8.85 13.88 3.39
CA GLU A 77 -8.90 14.95 2.41
C GLU A 77 -9.92 14.59 1.34
N TYR A 78 -10.98 15.38 1.24
CA TYR A 78 -11.96 15.25 0.17
C TYR A 78 -11.50 16.01 -1.07
N ASP A 79 -11.76 15.45 -2.24
CA ASP A 79 -11.60 16.15 -3.50
C ASP A 79 -12.87 16.94 -3.87
N GLU A 80 -12.82 17.63 -5.00
CA GLU A 80 -13.99 18.29 -5.56
C GLU A 80 -15.01 17.27 -6.03
N GLY A 81 -16.31 17.63 -5.98
CA GLY A 81 -17.43 16.76 -6.38
C GLY A 81 -18.04 15.97 -5.23
N ASP A 82 -18.60 14.81 -5.56
CA ASP A 82 -19.33 13.99 -4.60
C ASP A 82 -18.37 13.39 -3.54
N LYS A 83 -18.77 13.55 -2.28
CA LYS A 83 -18.01 13.02 -1.15
C LYS A 83 -18.29 11.56 -0.87
N THR A 84 -19.36 11.02 -1.43
CA THR A 84 -19.79 9.62 -1.26
C THR A 84 -20.12 8.98 -2.59
N ASP A 85 -20.01 7.67 -2.66
CA ASP A 85 -20.45 6.88 -3.80
C ASP A 85 -21.91 6.38 -3.62
N LYS A 86 -22.40 5.65 -4.61
CA LYS A 86 -23.77 5.07 -4.59
C LYS A 86 -24.00 4.02 -3.48
N TYR A 87 -22.94 3.60 -2.79
CA TYR A 87 -23.00 2.68 -1.65
C TYR A 87 -22.79 3.38 -0.31
N ASP A 88 -22.88 4.71 -0.30
CA ASP A 88 -22.68 5.56 0.88
C ASP A 88 -21.27 5.43 1.49
N ARG A 89 -20.27 5.04 0.67
CA ARG A 89 -18.89 5.07 1.09
C ARG A 89 -18.30 6.45 0.81
N HIS A 90 -17.61 7.02 1.77
CA HIS A 90 -16.87 8.25 1.59
C HIS A 90 -15.73 8.04 0.61
N LEU A 91 -15.47 9.01 -0.25
CA LEU A 91 -14.42 9.01 -1.25
C LEU A 91 -13.37 10.06 -0.88
N GLY A 92 -12.12 9.66 -0.70
CA GLY A 92 -11.10 10.61 -0.26
C GLY A 92 -9.68 10.08 -0.29
N TYR A 93 -8.77 10.98 0.07
CA TYR A 93 -7.37 10.67 0.31
C TYR A 93 -7.15 10.60 1.81
N LEU A 94 -6.45 9.56 2.27
CA LEU A 94 -6.21 9.32 3.69
C LEU A 94 -4.80 9.74 4.08
N TRP A 95 -4.69 10.64 5.03
CA TRP A 95 -3.44 11.08 5.60
C TRP A 95 -3.21 10.38 6.94
N TYR A 96 -2.05 9.76 7.11
CA TYR A 96 -1.63 9.08 8.33
C TYR A 96 -0.23 9.56 8.76
N TYR A 97 0.09 9.43 10.03
CA TYR A 97 1.41 9.75 10.55
C TYR A 97 2.32 8.53 10.46
N SER A 98 3.33 8.59 9.59
CA SER A 98 4.37 7.56 9.53
C SER A 98 5.35 7.75 10.68
N LYS A 99 5.40 6.76 11.58
CA LYS A 99 6.34 6.80 12.71
C LYS A 99 7.78 6.60 12.25
N ASP A 100 7.97 5.82 11.19
CA ASP A 100 9.30 5.50 10.66
C ASP A 100 9.93 6.75 9.99
N ASP A 101 9.13 7.54 9.29
CA ASP A 101 9.59 8.75 8.60
C ASP A 101 9.36 10.02 9.43
N SER A 102 8.67 9.90 10.57
CA SER A 102 8.32 11.02 11.47
C SER A 102 7.61 12.18 10.75
N ASN A 103 6.72 11.85 9.81
CA ASN A 103 5.94 12.83 9.05
C ASN A 103 4.56 12.31 8.64
N TRP A 104 3.70 13.24 8.18
CA TRP A 104 2.43 12.91 7.56
C TRP A 104 2.63 12.42 6.13
N GLN A 105 1.97 11.34 5.78
CA GLN A 105 1.99 10.73 4.44
C GLN A 105 0.58 10.43 3.98
N MET A 106 0.39 10.39 2.65
CA MET A 106 -0.86 10.00 2.04
C MET A 106 -0.88 8.49 1.80
N PHE A 107 -1.79 7.78 2.46
CA PHE A 107 -1.85 6.33 2.41
C PHE A 107 -2.15 5.80 1.00
N ASN A 108 -2.97 6.53 0.22
CA ASN A 108 -3.21 6.24 -1.20
C ASN A 108 -1.89 6.12 -1.98
N GLU A 109 -1.02 7.12 -1.86
CA GLU A 109 0.29 7.15 -2.53
C GLU A 109 1.21 6.05 -2.01
N THR A 110 1.19 5.81 -0.69
CA THR A 110 2.00 4.75 -0.07
C THR A 110 1.62 3.36 -0.61
N LEU A 111 0.33 3.04 -0.74
CA LEU A 111 -0.12 1.77 -1.33
C LEU A 111 0.38 1.60 -2.77
N ILE A 112 0.36 2.67 -3.56
CA ILE A 112 0.79 2.65 -4.96
C ILE A 112 2.31 2.51 -5.04
N SER A 113 3.07 3.30 -4.30
CA SER A 113 4.54 3.29 -4.33
C SER A 113 5.14 1.98 -3.81
N GLU A 114 4.50 1.34 -2.84
CA GLU A 114 4.88 0.02 -2.34
C GLU A 114 4.40 -1.13 -3.26
N GLY A 115 3.69 -0.81 -4.34
CA GLY A 115 3.24 -1.79 -5.33
C GLY A 115 2.10 -2.69 -4.87
N TYR A 116 1.30 -2.27 -3.90
CA TYR A 116 0.09 -3.00 -3.47
C TYR A 116 -1.17 -2.58 -4.22
N ALA A 117 -1.10 -1.45 -4.91
CA ALA A 117 -2.20 -0.92 -5.70
C ALA A 117 -1.72 -0.36 -7.04
N ARG A 118 -2.62 -0.33 -8.01
CA ARG A 118 -2.48 0.46 -9.23
C ARG A 118 -3.29 1.73 -9.14
N VAL A 119 -2.96 2.71 -9.97
CA VAL A 119 -3.86 3.85 -10.21
C VAL A 119 -5.09 3.33 -10.95
N GLY A 120 -6.28 3.57 -10.40
CA GLY A 120 -7.53 3.08 -10.96
C GLY A 120 -8.73 3.93 -10.56
N TYR A 121 -9.91 3.62 -11.13
CA TYR A 121 -11.15 4.34 -10.83
C TYR A 121 -11.03 5.86 -11.02
N ILE A 122 -10.48 6.26 -12.16
CA ILE A 122 -10.23 7.66 -12.50
C ILE A 122 -11.54 8.28 -13.03
N TYR A 123 -12.15 9.12 -12.22
CA TYR A 123 -13.37 9.85 -12.58
C TYR A 123 -13.08 11.37 -12.58
N SER A 124 -13.95 12.16 -11.97
CA SER A 124 -13.78 13.62 -11.86
C SER A 124 -12.75 14.04 -10.81
N GLN A 125 -12.62 13.28 -9.73
CA GLN A 125 -11.66 13.54 -8.65
C GLN A 125 -10.25 13.15 -9.10
N LYS A 126 -9.35 14.12 -9.28
CA LYS A 126 -8.02 13.92 -9.90
C LYS A 126 -6.91 14.72 -9.24
N ARG A 127 -7.13 15.28 -8.04
CA ARG A 127 -6.17 16.22 -7.40
C ARG A 127 -4.75 15.67 -7.33
N HIS A 128 -4.56 14.41 -6.98
CA HIS A 128 -3.26 13.78 -6.81
C HIS A 128 -2.88 12.80 -7.93
N LEU A 129 -3.56 12.84 -9.08
CA LEU A 129 -3.39 11.86 -10.15
C LEU A 129 -1.96 11.79 -10.68
N ASP A 130 -1.32 12.94 -10.91
CA ASP A 130 0.06 13.00 -11.45
C ASP A 130 1.08 12.46 -10.45
N GLU A 131 0.89 12.71 -9.16
CA GLU A 131 1.73 12.17 -8.09
C GLU A 131 1.60 10.64 -8.02
N PHE A 132 0.38 10.12 -8.15
CA PHE A 132 0.11 8.69 -8.09
C PHE A 132 0.67 7.95 -9.32
N TYR A 133 0.65 8.55 -10.50
CA TYR A 133 1.34 7.97 -11.65
C TYR A 133 2.85 7.88 -11.44
N LYS A 134 3.49 8.90 -10.86
CA LYS A 134 4.93 8.85 -10.52
C LYS A 134 5.22 7.75 -9.51
N ALA A 135 4.38 7.61 -8.47
CA ALA A 135 4.50 6.53 -7.50
C ALA A 135 4.32 5.14 -8.15
N GLN A 136 3.37 5.03 -9.08
CA GLN A 136 3.16 3.80 -9.84
C GLN A 136 4.35 3.46 -10.76
N ASP A 137 4.90 4.44 -11.45
CA ASP A 137 6.06 4.23 -12.32
C ASP A 137 7.29 3.78 -11.52
N TYR A 138 7.45 4.32 -10.30
CA TYR A 138 8.45 3.84 -9.36
C TYR A 138 8.22 2.35 -9.01
N ALA A 139 7.00 1.97 -8.61
CA ALA A 139 6.67 0.59 -8.26
C ALA A 139 6.85 -0.38 -9.43
N LYS A 140 6.46 0.04 -10.65
CA LYS A 140 6.67 -0.73 -11.90
C LYS A 140 8.16 -0.95 -12.19
N SER A 141 8.95 0.12 -12.16
CA SER A 141 10.38 0.06 -12.48
C SER A 141 11.15 -0.84 -11.51
N ASN A 142 10.71 -0.92 -10.26
CA ASN A 142 11.28 -1.78 -9.23
C ASN A 142 10.61 -3.15 -9.12
N LYS A 143 9.63 -3.46 -9.99
CA LYS A 143 8.87 -4.71 -9.99
C LYS A 143 8.30 -5.09 -8.61
N LEU A 144 7.76 -4.11 -7.88
CA LEU A 144 7.25 -4.32 -6.53
C LEU A 144 5.89 -5.02 -6.55
N ASN A 145 5.71 -6.02 -5.72
CA ASN A 145 4.46 -6.74 -5.45
C ASN A 145 3.61 -7.04 -6.70
N ILE A 146 2.49 -6.34 -6.94
CA ILE A 146 1.62 -6.59 -8.10
C ILE A 146 2.35 -6.43 -9.44
N TRP A 147 3.45 -5.67 -9.48
CA TRP A 147 4.27 -5.43 -10.66
C TRP A 147 5.38 -6.46 -10.86
N SER A 148 5.55 -7.40 -9.93
CA SER A 148 6.59 -8.44 -10.02
C SER A 148 6.29 -9.53 -11.05
N VAL A 149 5.05 -9.65 -11.50
CA VAL A 149 4.61 -10.62 -12.50
C VAL A 149 4.08 -9.89 -13.73
N ASP A 150 4.79 -10.05 -14.84
CA ASP A 150 4.44 -9.41 -16.10
C ASP A 150 3.03 -9.81 -16.56
N GLY A 151 2.24 -8.86 -17.02
CA GLY A 151 0.88 -9.08 -17.49
C GLY A 151 -0.20 -9.20 -16.39
N TYR A 152 0.19 -9.30 -15.12
CA TYR A 152 -0.80 -9.38 -14.04
C TYR A 152 -1.62 -8.10 -13.90
N VAL A 153 -0.99 -6.94 -13.96
CA VAL A 153 -1.67 -5.64 -13.90
C VAL A 153 -1.95 -5.13 -15.30
N THR A 154 -3.21 -4.83 -15.58
CA THR A 154 -3.70 -4.32 -16.87
C THR A 154 -4.39 -2.98 -16.67
N ASP A 155 -4.72 -2.29 -17.77
CA ASP A 155 -5.49 -1.04 -17.72
C ASP A 155 -6.92 -1.24 -17.16
N LYS A 156 -7.41 -2.47 -17.17
CA LYS A 156 -8.78 -2.81 -16.70
C LYS A 156 -8.81 -3.43 -15.30
N GLY A 157 -7.66 -3.70 -14.68
CA GLY A 157 -7.56 -4.35 -13.38
C GLY A 157 -6.49 -5.44 -13.36
N PHE A 158 -6.82 -6.59 -12.79
CA PHE A 158 -5.88 -7.67 -12.50
C PHE A 158 -6.22 -8.92 -13.32
N ASP A 159 -5.27 -9.41 -14.10
CA ASP A 159 -5.39 -10.62 -14.91
C ASP A 159 -4.78 -11.81 -14.15
N VAL A 160 -5.65 -12.59 -13.50
CA VAL A 160 -5.24 -13.74 -12.70
C VAL A 160 -4.71 -14.88 -13.58
N ASP A 161 -5.19 -15.02 -14.82
CA ASP A 161 -4.72 -16.05 -15.73
C ASP A 161 -3.30 -15.74 -16.22
N ALA A 162 -3.03 -14.47 -16.55
CA ALA A 162 -1.68 -14.02 -16.87
C ALA A 162 -0.73 -14.17 -15.67
N TYR A 163 -1.19 -13.88 -14.44
CA TYR A 163 -0.42 -14.13 -13.23
C TYR A 163 -0.01 -15.60 -13.10
N ASN A 164 -0.97 -16.52 -13.20
CA ASN A 164 -0.73 -17.95 -13.06
C ASN A 164 0.21 -18.51 -14.14
N SER A 165 0.06 -18.03 -15.37
CA SER A 165 0.89 -18.44 -16.51
C SER A 165 2.33 -17.94 -16.38
N ASN A 166 2.52 -16.68 -16.01
CA ASN A 166 3.83 -16.06 -15.98
C ASN A 166 4.62 -16.34 -14.70
N LYS A 167 3.95 -16.59 -13.58
CA LYS A 167 4.60 -17.05 -12.35
C LYS A 167 5.32 -18.39 -12.56
N ASN A 168 4.74 -19.29 -13.32
CA ASN A 168 5.33 -20.60 -13.61
C ASN A 168 6.54 -20.51 -14.54
N THR A 169 6.59 -19.51 -15.42
CA THR A 169 7.71 -19.28 -16.32
C THR A 169 8.91 -18.67 -15.59
N SER A 170 8.65 -17.81 -14.62
CA SER A 170 9.69 -17.17 -13.79
C SER A 170 10.34 -18.14 -12.80
N SER A 171 9.66 -19.19 -12.39
CA SER A 171 10.22 -20.23 -11.51
C SER A 171 11.22 -21.16 -12.20
N ASN A 172 11.25 -21.19 -13.54
CA ASN A 172 12.23 -21.98 -14.31
C ASN A 172 13.51 -21.21 -14.67
N SER A 173 13.58 -19.91 -14.38
CA SER A 173 14.76 -19.06 -14.61
C SER A 173 15.31 -18.44 -13.32
N SER A 174 14.98 -18.98 -12.15
CA SER A 174 15.57 -18.54 -10.90
C SER A 174 17.00 -19.02 -10.77
N SER A 175 17.95 -18.26 -11.31
CA SER A 175 19.27 -18.19 -10.70
C SER A 175 19.06 -17.75 -9.25
N SER A 176 19.41 -18.62 -8.32
CA SER A 176 19.41 -18.34 -6.88
C SER A 176 20.29 -17.13 -6.61
N SER A 177 19.72 -15.95 -6.56
CA SER A 177 20.42 -14.80 -6.03
C SER A 177 20.54 -15.00 -4.51
N ASN A 178 21.71 -15.44 -4.05
CA ASN A 178 22.12 -15.41 -2.64
C ASN A 178 22.36 -13.96 -2.20
N ASN A 179 21.55 -13.00 -2.69
CA ASN A 179 21.65 -11.61 -2.29
C ASN A 179 21.41 -11.53 -0.80
N ILE A 180 22.43 -11.04 -0.09
CA ILE A 180 22.34 -10.78 1.33
C ILE A 180 21.63 -9.44 1.54
N VAL A 181 20.61 -9.46 2.36
CA VAL A 181 19.84 -8.29 2.77
C VAL A 181 19.81 -8.19 4.29
N TYR A 182 19.43 -7.04 4.80
CA TYR A 182 19.40 -6.75 6.23
C TYR A 182 17.98 -6.32 6.60
N ALA A 183 17.29 -7.17 7.35
CA ALA A 183 15.96 -6.87 7.86
C ALA A 183 16.03 -6.22 9.23
N ASN A 184 15.03 -5.45 9.55
CA ASN A 184 14.88 -4.85 10.86
C ASN A 184 14.69 -5.93 11.94
N GLY A 185 15.53 -5.91 12.96
CA GLY A 185 15.53 -6.90 14.06
C GLY A 185 14.37 -6.80 15.06
N GLY A 186 13.22 -6.25 14.67
CA GLY A 186 12.05 -6.11 15.54
C GLY A 186 12.04 -4.86 16.42
N SER A 187 13.02 -3.97 16.23
CA SER A 187 13.09 -2.69 16.96
C SER A 187 12.22 -1.58 16.33
N SER A 188 11.66 -1.80 15.15
CA SER A 188 10.68 -0.91 14.50
C SER A 188 9.51 -1.70 13.92
N SER A 189 8.39 -1.02 13.69
CA SER A 189 7.21 -1.60 13.03
C SER A 189 7.39 -1.80 11.52
N SER A 190 8.52 -1.36 10.97
CA SER A 190 8.85 -1.50 9.55
C SER A 190 9.15 -2.96 9.21
N ASN A 191 8.47 -3.50 8.22
CA ASN A 191 8.73 -4.83 7.66
C ASN A 191 9.66 -4.76 6.44
N LYS A 192 10.55 -3.75 6.36
CA LYS A 192 11.44 -3.54 5.22
C LYS A 192 12.78 -4.24 5.41
N TYR A 193 13.34 -4.74 4.31
CA TYR A 193 14.74 -5.16 4.24
C TYR A 193 15.55 -4.18 3.39
N HIS A 194 16.84 -4.09 3.67
CA HIS A 194 17.74 -3.07 3.14
C HIS A 194 18.99 -3.71 2.51
N SER A 195 19.63 -2.99 1.60
CA SER A 195 20.89 -3.44 0.96
C SER A 195 22.09 -3.41 1.89
N THR A 196 22.06 -2.59 2.95
CA THR A 196 23.13 -2.45 3.93
C THR A 196 22.65 -2.57 5.36
N LYS A 197 23.53 -3.04 6.27
CA LYS A 197 23.21 -3.20 7.70
C LYS A 197 22.96 -1.88 8.44
N ASP A 198 23.45 -0.78 7.92
CA ASP A 198 23.41 0.53 8.55
C ASP A 198 22.38 1.47 7.88
N ALA A 199 21.57 0.94 6.95
CA ALA A 199 20.55 1.74 6.26
C ALA A 199 19.59 2.38 7.28
N HIS A 200 19.32 3.66 7.10
CA HIS A 200 18.39 4.44 7.95
C HIS A 200 18.66 4.37 9.46
N ASN A 201 19.95 4.29 9.87
CA ASN A 201 20.36 4.14 11.27
C ASN A 201 19.78 2.89 11.98
N MET A 202 19.51 1.84 11.21
CA MET A 202 18.93 0.60 11.70
C MET A 202 19.83 -0.03 12.77
N LYS A 203 19.25 -0.32 13.95
CA LYS A 203 19.94 -1.03 15.04
C LYS A 203 19.44 -2.47 15.10
N GLY A 204 20.38 -3.41 15.30
CA GLY A 204 20.02 -4.83 15.42
C GLY A 204 19.58 -5.48 14.11
N ALA A 205 20.13 -5.05 12.98
CA ALA A 205 19.85 -5.61 11.67
C ALA A 205 20.11 -7.12 11.61
N ILE A 206 19.12 -7.87 11.14
CA ILE A 206 19.25 -9.32 10.94
C ILE A 206 19.68 -9.56 9.50
N LYS A 207 20.87 -10.17 9.36
CA LYS A 207 21.39 -10.61 8.06
C LYS A 207 20.67 -11.87 7.60
N MET A 208 20.12 -11.87 6.39
CA MET A 208 19.46 -13.03 5.78
C MET A 208 19.56 -12.95 4.26
N THR A 209 19.17 -14.01 3.57
CA THR A 209 19.01 -13.94 2.12
C THR A 209 17.72 -13.17 1.77
N GLU A 210 17.71 -12.56 0.60
CA GLU A 210 16.50 -11.87 0.10
C GLU A 210 15.29 -12.81 0.04
N LYS A 211 15.52 -14.08 -0.30
CA LYS A 211 14.51 -15.14 -0.30
C LYS A 211 13.92 -15.37 1.10
N GLU A 212 14.78 -15.45 2.11
CA GLU A 212 14.34 -15.58 3.51
C GLU A 212 13.60 -14.34 4.00
N ALA A 213 14.07 -13.14 3.62
CA ALA A 213 13.39 -11.90 3.96
C ALA A 213 11.96 -11.89 3.39
N LYS A 214 11.80 -12.18 2.12
CA LYS A 214 10.49 -12.28 1.45
C LYS A 214 9.59 -13.36 2.08
N SER A 215 10.12 -14.53 2.40
CA SER A 215 9.34 -15.61 3.05
C SER A 215 8.85 -15.25 4.45
N LYS A 216 9.53 -14.33 5.11
CA LYS A 216 9.17 -13.79 6.44
C LYS A 216 8.28 -12.54 6.35
N GLY A 217 7.84 -12.15 5.15
CA GLY A 217 6.96 -11.00 4.94
C GLY A 217 7.67 -9.65 4.93
N TYR A 218 9.02 -9.63 4.83
CA TYR A 218 9.73 -8.39 4.62
C TYR A 218 9.66 -7.96 3.14
N VAL A 219 9.55 -6.65 2.92
CA VAL A 219 9.54 -6.02 1.60
C VAL A 219 10.79 -5.15 1.41
N PRO A 220 11.24 -4.91 0.16
CA PRO A 220 12.39 -4.05 -0.07
C PRO A 220 12.14 -2.62 0.39
N CYS A 221 13.15 -1.98 0.93
CA CYS A 221 13.10 -0.55 1.25
C CYS A 221 13.22 0.27 -0.03
N GLY A 222 12.18 1.06 -0.38
CA GLY A 222 12.15 1.86 -1.59
C GLY A 222 13.17 3.01 -1.68
N ILE A 223 14.04 3.17 -0.67
CA ILE A 223 15.16 4.13 -0.70
C ILE A 223 16.49 3.42 -0.95
N CYS A 224 16.58 2.13 -0.60
CA CYS A 224 17.81 1.34 -0.74
C CYS A 224 17.87 0.53 -2.05
N TYR A 225 16.77 0.43 -2.77
CA TYR A 225 16.60 -0.35 -4.00
C TYR A 225 15.94 0.47 -5.10
#